data_3d4ddce26668d387139642dd776922ab
#
_entry.id   3d4ddce26668d387139642dd776922ab
#
_cell.length_a   1.000
_cell.length_b   1.000
_cell.length_c   1.000
_cell.angle_alpha   90.00
_cell.angle_beta   90.00
_cell.angle_gamma   90.00
#
_symmetry.space_group_name_H-M   'P 1'
#
loop_
_entity.id
_entity.type
_entity.pdbx_description
1 polymer ?
#
loop_
_entity_poly.entity_id
_entity_poly.type
_entity_poly.pdbx_seq_one_letter_code
_entity_poly.pdbx_strand_id
1 'polypeptide(L)'
;MPASKQTIAIVEDDASLNRALERLLQASGFATQAFLSAEDFLANSHPESHACFILDIHLPGISGVELFDRLCEGGGRPPVIFITAGGGQAVRQNASRTSGTICLRKPLVADELLGAVHEQLRRSGSGPE
;
A
#
# COMPACT_ATOMS: atom_id res chain seq x y z
N MET A 1 1.65 3.32 -27.85
CA MET A 1 0.81 2.44 -27.12
C MET A 1 0.17 3.16 -25.94
N PRO A 2 -0.98 2.75 -25.60
CA PRO A 2 -1.63 3.43 -24.50
C PRO A 2 -0.87 3.17 -23.21
N ALA A 3 -0.90 4.12 -22.34
CA ALA A 3 -0.31 3.94 -21.03
C ALA A 3 -1.09 2.88 -20.27
N SER A 4 -0.41 1.99 -19.62
CA SER A 4 -1.04 1.03 -18.75
C SER A 4 -1.56 1.75 -17.52
N LYS A 5 -2.66 1.27 -16.98
CA LYS A 5 -3.11 1.76 -15.68
C LYS A 5 -2.06 1.38 -14.64
N GLN A 6 -1.80 2.29 -13.74
CA GLN A 6 -0.93 1.96 -12.63
C GLN A 6 -1.67 1.03 -11.69
N THR A 7 -0.98 0.01 -11.21
CA THR A 7 -1.57 -1.01 -10.37
C THR A 7 -1.23 -0.77 -8.91
N ILE A 8 -2.25 -0.76 -8.08
CA ILE A 8 -2.11 -0.58 -6.64
C ILE A 8 -2.35 -1.94 -5.98
N ALA A 9 -1.41 -2.38 -5.16
CA ALA A 9 -1.59 -3.60 -4.40
C ALA A 9 -2.27 -3.27 -3.08
N ILE A 10 -3.26 -4.06 -2.71
CA ILE A 10 -3.99 -3.87 -1.45
C ILE A 10 -3.81 -5.14 -0.63
N VAL A 11 -3.27 -5.00 0.58
CA VAL A 11 -3.12 -6.13 1.50
C VAL A 11 -3.88 -5.79 2.77
N GLU A 12 -5.05 -6.38 2.94
CA GLU A 12 -5.97 -6.06 4.01
C GLU A 12 -6.81 -7.31 4.29
N ASP A 13 -6.82 -7.79 5.53
CA ASP A 13 -7.51 -9.04 5.85
C ASP A 13 -9.03 -8.88 6.04
N ASP A 14 -9.52 -7.67 6.23
CA ASP A 14 -10.97 -7.43 6.27
C ASP A 14 -11.47 -7.39 4.83
N ALA A 15 -12.20 -8.44 4.43
CA ALA A 15 -12.62 -8.58 3.04
C ALA A 15 -13.53 -7.44 2.59
N SER A 16 -14.37 -6.93 3.47
CA SER A 16 -15.26 -5.81 3.13
C SER A 16 -14.49 -4.54 2.85
N LEU A 17 -13.54 -4.23 3.71
CA LEU A 17 -12.71 -3.04 3.51
C LEU A 17 -11.85 -3.21 2.27
N ASN A 18 -11.27 -4.39 2.09
CA ASN A 18 -10.44 -4.67 0.93
C ASN A 18 -11.22 -4.40 -0.37
N ARG A 19 -12.47 -4.91 -0.43
CA ARG A 19 -13.30 -4.70 -1.61
C ARG A 19 -13.66 -3.23 -1.80
N ALA A 20 -13.93 -2.53 -0.71
CA ALA A 20 -14.25 -1.10 -0.79
C ALA A 20 -13.07 -0.30 -1.33
N LEU A 21 -11.86 -0.65 -0.90
CA LEU A 21 -10.66 0.01 -1.40
C LEU A 21 -10.48 -0.25 -2.90
N GLU A 22 -10.71 -1.49 -3.33
CA GLU A 22 -10.61 -1.79 -4.75
C GLU A 22 -11.59 -0.95 -5.56
N ARG A 23 -12.82 -0.85 -5.11
CA ARG A 23 -13.84 -0.10 -5.84
C ARG A 23 -13.47 1.37 -5.95
N LEU A 24 -12.99 1.94 -4.85
CA LEU A 24 -12.62 3.34 -4.84
C LEU A 24 -11.48 3.62 -5.82
N LEU A 25 -10.45 2.78 -5.76
CA LEU A 25 -9.29 2.99 -6.61
C LEU A 25 -9.61 2.75 -8.09
N GLN A 26 -10.41 1.73 -8.37
CA GLN A 26 -10.81 1.46 -9.75
C GLN A 26 -11.67 2.59 -10.30
N ALA A 27 -12.55 3.14 -9.48
CA ALA A 27 -13.35 4.28 -9.89
C ALA A 27 -12.49 5.51 -10.18
N SER A 28 -11.31 5.57 -9.58
CA SER A 28 -10.38 6.68 -9.78
C SER A 28 -9.36 6.41 -10.89
N GLY A 29 -9.51 5.32 -11.60
CA GLY A 29 -8.68 5.06 -12.78
C GLY A 29 -7.51 4.13 -12.56
N PHE A 30 -7.36 3.54 -11.38
CA PHE A 30 -6.25 2.63 -11.11
C PHE A 30 -6.67 1.18 -11.32
N ALA A 31 -5.72 0.36 -11.70
CA ALA A 31 -5.89 -1.09 -11.62
C ALA A 31 -5.54 -1.51 -10.19
N THR A 32 -6.12 -2.61 -9.73
CA THR A 32 -5.85 -3.08 -8.37
C THR A 32 -5.58 -4.58 -8.37
N GLN A 33 -4.77 -5.01 -7.42
CA GLN A 33 -4.66 -6.41 -7.05
C GLN A 33 -4.83 -6.48 -5.54
N ALA A 34 -5.74 -7.33 -5.10
CA ALA A 34 -6.11 -7.41 -3.70
C ALA A 34 -5.70 -8.74 -3.10
N PHE A 35 -5.17 -8.67 -1.90
CA PHE A 35 -4.71 -9.84 -1.14
C PHE A 35 -5.25 -9.73 0.27
N LEU A 36 -5.60 -10.86 0.85
CA LEU A 36 -6.15 -10.88 2.20
C LEU A 36 -5.09 -11.14 3.26
N SER A 37 -3.85 -11.40 2.87
CA SER A 37 -2.75 -11.60 3.80
C SER A 37 -1.45 -11.23 3.13
N ALA A 38 -0.43 -10.97 3.94
CA ALA A 38 0.91 -10.74 3.42
C ALA A 38 1.47 -12.00 2.78
N GLU A 39 1.16 -13.15 3.37
CA GLU A 39 1.61 -14.43 2.83
C GLU A 39 1.07 -14.66 1.41
N ASP A 40 -0.20 -14.33 1.22
CA ASP A 40 -0.82 -14.46 -0.10
C ASP A 40 -0.13 -13.53 -1.11
N PHE A 41 0.13 -12.30 -0.69
CA PHE A 41 0.82 -11.37 -1.56
C PHE A 41 2.21 -11.89 -1.95
N LEU A 42 2.96 -12.38 -0.98
CA LEU A 42 4.32 -12.86 -1.26
C LEU A 42 4.32 -14.08 -2.16
N ALA A 43 3.31 -14.93 -2.04
CA ALA A 43 3.24 -16.15 -2.84
C ALA A 43 2.75 -15.90 -4.27
N ASN A 44 1.94 -14.86 -4.48
CA ASN A 44 1.20 -14.73 -5.73
C ASN A 44 1.38 -13.39 -6.44
N SER A 45 2.39 -12.62 -6.07
CA SER A 45 2.56 -11.30 -6.65
C SER A 45 4.02 -11.03 -6.96
N HIS A 46 4.22 -10.09 -7.88
CA HIS A 46 5.54 -9.59 -8.20
C HIS A 46 5.58 -8.13 -7.76
N PRO A 47 6.32 -7.81 -6.67
CA PRO A 47 6.31 -6.45 -6.13
C PRO A 47 6.63 -5.37 -7.14
N GLU A 48 7.52 -5.65 -8.07
CA GLU A 48 7.93 -4.64 -9.04
C GLU A 48 6.84 -4.29 -10.04
N SER A 49 5.75 -5.06 -10.07
CA SER A 49 4.66 -4.76 -10.99
C SER A 49 3.64 -3.78 -10.42
N HIS A 50 3.87 -3.30 -9.20
CA HIS A 50 2.93 -2.40 -8.54
C HIS A 50 3.52 -1.01 -8.38
N ALA A 51 2.68 0.00 -8.61
CA ALA A 51 3.11 1.39 -8.47
C ALA A 51 3.01 1.89 -7.03
N CYS A 52 2.15 1.26 -6.22
CA CYS A 52 1.93 1.69 -4.85
C CYS A 52 1.33 0.53 -4.08
N PHE A 53 1.53 0.52 -2.77
CA PHE A 53 1.05 -0.55 -1.91
C PHE A 53 0.24 0.04 -0.77
N ILE A 54 -0.94 -0.52 -0.50
CA ILE A 54 -1.72 -0.17 0.67
C ILE A 54 -1.69 -1.38 1.59
N LEU A 55 -1.08 -1.23 2.76
CA LEU A 55 -0.81 -2.33 3.67
C LEU A 55 -1.42 -2.06 5.04
N ASP A 56 -2.26 -2.99 5.51
CA ASP A 56 -2.73 -2.94 6.88
C ASP A 56 -1.56 -3.30 7.79
N ILE A 57 -1.31 -2.50 8.80
CA ILE A 57 -0.23 -2.76 9.75
C ILE A 57 -0.50 -4.06 10.52
N HIS A 58 -1.74 -4.29 10.90
CA HIS A 58 -2.10 -5.36 11.84
C HIS A 58 -2.64 -6.61 11.14
N LEU A 59 -1.89 -7.11 10.18
CA LEU A 59 -2.25 -8.35 9.52
C LEU A 59 -1.90 -9.54 10.43
N PRO A 60 -2.74 -10.59 10.44
CA PRO A 60 -2.35 -11.81 11.13
C PRO A 60 -1.16 -12.46 10.40
N GLY A 61 -0.29 -13.11 11.14
CA GLY A 61 0.91 -13.69 10.54
C GLY A 61 1.93 -12.60 10.26
N ILE A 62 2.36 -12.48 9.02
CA ILE A 62 3.31 -11.44 8.64
C ILE A 62 2.58 -10.09 8.68
N SER A 63 3.09 -9.16 9.48
CA SER A 63 2.46 -7.86 9.64
C SER A 63 2.74 -6.96 8.44
N GLY A 64 2.03 -5.84 8.37
CA GLY A 64 2.26 -4.88 7.30
C GLY A 64 3.66 -4.29 7.34
N VAL A 65 4.20 -4.03 8.55
CA VAL A 65 5.55 -3.49 8.65
C VAL A 65 6.58 -4.53 8.22
N GLU A 66 6.38 -5.78 8.61
CA GLU A 66 7.27 -6.85 8.16
C GLU A 66 7.22 -7.03 6.65
N LEU A 67 6.03 -6.93 6.07
CA LEU A 67 5.91 -7.00 4.62
C LEU A 67 6.66 -5.86 3.96
N PHE A 68 6.55 -4.64 4.51
CA PHE A 68 7.29 -3.51 3.99
C PHE A 68 8.80 -3.78 4.02
N ASP A 69 9.30 -4.37 5.12
CA ASP A 69 10.71 -4.72 5.21
C ASP A 69 11.12 -5.65 4.07
N ARG A 70 10.30 -6.64 3.78
CA ARG A 70 10.60 -7.58 2.70
C ARG A 70 10.57 -6.88 1.35
N LEU A 71 9.67 -5.93 1.16
CA LEU A 71 9.63 -5.18 -0.08
C LEU A 71 10.89 -4.33 -0.27
N CYS A 72 11.48 -3.88 0.83
CA CYS A 72 12.70 -3.08 0.77
C CYS A 72 13.95 -3.90 0.51
N GLU A 73 13.87 -5.21 0.64
CA GLU A 73 15.07 -6.07 0.49
C GLU A 73 15.67 -6.00 -0.89
N GLY A 74 14.90 -5.62 -1.89
CA GLY A 74 15.39 -5.48 -3.25
C GLY A 74 16.19 -4.21 -3.48
N GLY A 75 16.38 -3.38 -2.49
CA GLY A 75 17.19 -2.18 -2.61
C GLY A 75 16.35 -0.96 -2.83
N GLY A 76 15.63 -0.39 -2.41
CA GLY A 76 14.82 0.80 -2.61
C GLY A 76 13.72 0.84 -1.56
N ARG A 77 12.97 1.90 -1.61
CA ARG A 77 11.83 2.05 -0.73
C ARG A 77 10.59 2.18 -1.57
N PRO A 78 9.76 1.15 -1.58
CA PRO A 78 8.55 1.19 -2.39
C PRO A 78 7.57 2.23 -1.84
N PRO A 79 6.69 2.78 -2.70
CA PRO A 79 5.68 3.73 -2.23
C PRO A 79 4.60 2.99 -1.47
N VAL A 80 4.53 3.20 -0.18
CA VAL A 80 3.61 2.46 0.70
C VAL A 80 2.73 3.42 1.48
N ILE A 81 1.46 3.04 1.60
CA ILE A 81 0.51 3.67 2.49
C ILE A 81 0.13 2.60 3.52
N PHE A 82 0.47 2.83 4.77
CA PHE A 82 0.01 1.97 5.85
C PHE A 82 -1.37 2.40 6.30
N ILE A 83 -2.23 1.43 6.61
CA ILE A 83 -3.51 1.73 7.25
C ILE A 83 -3.57 1.01 8.59
N THR A 84 -4.19 1.65 9.57
CA THR A 84 -4.18 1.10 10.91
C THR A 84 -5.44 1.49 11.68
N ALA A 85 -5.93 0.58 12.50
CA ALA A 85 -7.01 0.89 13.43
C ALA A 85 -6.49 1.63 14.67
N GLY A 86 -5.21 1.49 14.96
CA GLY A 86 -4.61 2.14 16.11
C GLY A 86 -3.98 3.47 15.75
N GLY A 87 -3.11 3.97 16.58
CA GLY A 87 -2.48 5.25 16.37
C GLY A 87 -1.21 5.21 15.55
N GLY A 88 -0.93 4.13 14.85
CA GLY A 88 0.27 4.04 14.03
C GLY A 88 1.55 3.87 14.82
N GLN A 89 1.45 3.33 16.03
CA GLN A 89 2.63 3.19 16.88
C GLN A 89 3.73 2.36 16.25
N ALA A 90 3.36 1.29 15.53
CA ALA A 90 4.35 0.44 14.90
C ALA A 90 5.15 1.22 13.87
N VAL A 91 4.50 2.10 13.12
CA VAL A 91 5.20 2.93 12.15
C VAL A 91 6.10 3.93 12.85
N ARG A 92 5.60 4.57 13.92
CA ARG A 92 6.41 5.52 14.67
C ARG A 92 7.63 4.87 15.33
N GLN A 93 7.45 3.66 15.85
CA GLN A 93 8.55 2.95 16.48
C GLN A 93 9.63 2.56 15.48
N ASN A 94 9.26 2.46 14.21
CA ASN A 94 10.19 2.11 13.16
C ASN A 94 10.40 3.27 12.19
N ALA A 95 10.41 4.49 12.71
CA ALA A 95 10.36 5.68 11.87
C ALA A 95 11.48 5.71 10.82
N SER A 96 12.69 5.32 11.18
CA SER A 96 13.78 5.35 10.21
C SER A 96 13.61 4.27 9.13
N ARG A 97 13.02 3.14 9.49
CA ARG A 97 12.77 2.06 8.53
C ARG A 97 11.61 2.38 7.62
N THR A 98 10.61 3.10 8.13
CA THR A 98 9.40 3.38 7.39
C THR A 98 9.36 4.79 6.80
N SER A 99 10.49 5.49 6.78
CA SER A 99 10.50 6.84 6.24
C SER A 99 10.11 6.80 4.76
N GLY A 100 9.37 7.80 4.34
CA GLY A 100 8.86 7.85 2.98
C GLY A 100 7.48 7.22 2.83
N THR A 101 6.96 6.56 3.87
CA THR A 101 5.62 6.00 3.82
C THR A 101 4.61 7.00 4.39
N ILE A 102 3.34 6.73 4.11
CA ILE A 102 2.24 7.50 4.67
C ILE A 102 1.42 6.55 5.52
N CYS A 103 0.93 7.01 6.66
CA CYS A 103 0.10 6.19 7.53
C CYS A 103 -1.27 6.84 7.69
N LEU A 104 -2.32 6.10 7.38
CA LEU A 104 -3.69 6.57 7.52
C LEU A 104 -4.42 5.74 8.56
N ARG A 105 -5.30 6.39 9.29
CA ARG A 105 -6.03 5.76 10.37
C ARG A 105 -7.42 5.36 9.90
N LYS A 106 -7.86 4.20 10.33
CA LYS A 106 -9.25 3.77 10.09
C LYS A 106 -10.19 4.51 11.02
N PRO A 107 -11.40 4.85 10.59
CA PRO A 107 -11.96 4.57 9.28
C PRO A 107 -11.35 5.48 8.22
N LEU A 108 -11.17 4.92 7.02
CA LEU A 108 -10.51 5.65 5.94
C LEU A 108 -11.46 6.65 5.31
N VAL A 109 -10.91 7.81 4.97
CA VAL A 109 -11.64 8.85 4.25
C VAL A 109 -11.15 8.81 2.81
N ALA A 110 -12.09 8.75 1.86
CA ALA A 110 -11.75 8.58 0.46
C ALA A 110 -10.76 9.64 -0.05
N ASP A 111 -11.01 10.91 0.28
CA ASP A 111 -10.14 11.97 -0.19
C ASP A 111 -8.74 11.86 0.38
N GLU A 112 -8.62 11.45 1.63
CA GLU A 112 -7.31 11.25 2.25
C GLU A 112 -6.56 10.12 1.58
N LEU A 113 -7.25 9.01 1.31
CA LEU A 113 -6.62 7.87 0.67
C LEU A 113 -6.17 8.23 -0.74
N LEU A 114 -7.03 8.84 -1.52
CA LEU A 114 -6.65 9.21 -2.88
C LEU A 114 -5.53 10.23 -2.90
N GLY A 115 -5.53 11.17 -1.97
CA GLY A 115 -4.44 12.12 -1.84
C GLY A 115 -3.13 11.42 -1.51
N ALA A 116 -3.18 10.44 -0.62
CA ALA A 116 -1.98 9.68 -0.26
C ALA A 116 -1.45 8.87 -1.45
N VAL A 117 -2.34 8.27 -2.23
CA VAL A 117 -1.92 7.53 -3.41
C VAL A 117 -1.21 8.46 -4.39
N HIS A 118 -1.81 9.62 -4.67
CA HIS A 118 -1.19 10.57 -5.60
C HIS A 118 0.15 11.07 -5.07
N GLU A 119 0.23 11.31 -3.78
CA GLU A 119 1.47 11.74 -3.16
C GLU A 119 2.58 10.69 -3.34
N GLN A 120 2.26 9.43 -3.06
CA GLN A 120 3.25 8.37 -3.17
C GLN A 120 3.65 8.13 -4.63
N LEU A 121 2.73 8.24 -5.55
CA LEU A 121 3.07 8.09 -6.96
C LEU A 121 4.02 9.18 -7.43
N ARG A 122 3.84 10.41 -6.97
CA ARG A 122 4.76 11.50 -7.30
C ARG A 122 6.13 11.25 -6.71
N ARG A 123 6.17 10.80 -5.47
CA ARG A 123 7.44 10.63 -4.76
C ARG A 123 8.25 9.45 -5.25
N SER A 124 7.58 8.49 -5.86
CA SER A 124 8.28 7.30 -6.33
C SER A 124 9.16 7.56 -7.55
N GLY A 125 9.15 8.77 -8.06
CA GLY A 125 9.95 9.10 -9.22
C GLY A 125 9.37 8.60 -10.53
N SER A 126 8.14 8.17 -10.48
CA SER A 126 7.49 7.77 -11.71
C SER A 126 7.14 8.95 -12.57
N GLY A 127 7.29 10.13 -12.06
CA GLY A 127 7.10 11.31 -12.88
C GLY A 127 8.22 11.44 -13.86
N PRO A 128 8.01 12.23 -14.82
CA PRO A 128 9.05 12.43 -15.79
C PRO A 128 10.11 13.17 -15.14
N GLU A 129 10.84 12.96 -15.32
CA GLU A 129 11.65 13.68 -14.86
C GLU A 129 11.99 14.08 -15.74
#